data_63891d7172638dcb3465bd85be19c356
#
_entry.id   63891d7172638dcb3465bd85be19c356
#
_cell.length_a   1.000
_cell.length_b   1.000
_cell.length_c   1.000
_cell.angle_alpha   90.00
_cell.angle_beta   90.00
_cell.angle_gamma   90.00
#
_symmetry.space_group_name_H-M   'P 1'
#
loop_
_entity.id
_entity.type
_entity.pdbx_description
1 polymer ?
#
loop_
_entity_poly.entity_id
_entity_poly.type
_entity_poly.pdbx_seq_one_letter_code
_entity_poly.pdbx_strand_id
1 'polypeptide(L)'
;MLPVAVVALSLLGSASCFAQKPVRVYILSGQSNMVGMGDVTGRSSRWGKQFRDPVVSIYSGKYSPKADYDKLTPVESKKLASIGGTRPTPFPQGGTAVLRGFVKMETDGTYGFNPGYQASSYNIMEVAGQEVYRREPGKQAVRTGFPFTGGKTYPFKVTFLTSQANGLGWVGRTDIPGTLATLVKQDSKFPHLVDKQGQWTVRNDVTYKGVISAVGQGPLTVGLQGNTIGPELQFGHVLGDYHDEPVLLIKASIGNRSLGWDILPPGSKRFTFKDRTYAGYKDTPSSWIEGQPKKKVNWYAGKQYDDYVRAVHGVLDKFGSLFPQYKQQGYQVAGFVWWQGHKDGNPAHAGRYEQNLVRLIKAWRTEFKAPGAPFVLATIGFGGWKMDGPHLTVAKAQLAVSGETGKYPEFKHNVKTVEIRGFWRGVEVSPRNQGYHYNRNAETYMLVGNALGQGMVQLLKNRK
;
A
#
# COMPACT_ATOMS: atom_id res chain seq x y z
N MET A 1 -11.89 50.80 -64.73
CA MET A 1 -11.99 49.57 -63.92
C MET A 1 -10.70 49.40 -63.14
N LEU A 2 -10.71 49.71 -61.82
CA LEU A 2 -9.57 49.58 -60.94
C LEU A 2 -9.74 48.25 -60.18
N PRO A 3 -8.69 47.42 -59.96
CA PRO A 3 -8.80 46.22 -59.20
C PRO A 3 -8.72 46.51 -57.68
N VAL A 4 -9.68 45.99 -56.95
CA VAL A 4 -9.70 46.04 -55.52
C VAL A 4 -8.74 44.95 -54.99
N ALA A 5 -7.69 45.33 -54.27
CA ALA A 5 -6.78 44.42 -53.55
C ALA A 5 -7.40 44.04 -52.22
N VAL A 6 -7.69 42.76 -52.04
CA VAL A 6 -8.12 42.19 -50.78
C VAL A 6 -6.86 41.86 -49.97
N VAL A 7 -6.61 42.58 -48.84
CA VAL A 7 -5.56 42.31 -47.89
C VAL A 7 -6.13 41.29 -46.88
N ALA A 8 -5.67 40.03 -46.95
CA ALA A 8 -5.97 39.02 -45.95
C ALA A 8 -5.08 39.26 -44.73
N LEU A 9 -5.67 39.74 -43.63
CA LEU A 9 -5.01 39.88 -42.34
C LEU A 9 -4.98 38.50 -41.64
N SER A 10 -3.84 37.82 -41.70
CA SER A 10 -3.60 36.58 -40.93
C SER A 10 -3.39 36.91 -39.45
N LEU A 11 -4.42 36.71 -38.65
CA LEU A 11 -4.33 36.67 -37.17
C LEU A 11 -3.53 35.45 -36.75
N LEU A 12 -2.22 35.61 -36.55
CA LEU A 12 -1.40 34.67 -35.79
C LEU A 12 -1.81 34.75 -34.34
N GLY A 13 -2.75 33.89 -33.92
CA GLY A 13 -3.06 33.66 -32.54
C GLY A 13 -1.85 33.01 -31.84
N SER A 14 -1.10 33.80 -31.06
CA SER A 14 -0.09 33.29 -30.15
C SER A 14 -0.79 32.40 -29.11
N ALA A 15 -0.80 31.08 -29.35
CA ALA A 15 -1.13 30.13 -28.31
C ALA A 15 -0.10 30.30 -27.22
N SER A 16 -0.47 30.98 -26.14
CA SER A 16 0.31 31.02 -24.90
C SER A 16 0.43 29.60 -24.40
N CYS A 17 1.56 28.96 -24.70
CA CYS A 17 1.92 27.67 -24.13
C CYS A 17 2.17 27.92 -22.64
N PHE A 18 1.13 27.85 -21.81
CA PHE A 18 1.30 27.84 -20.37
C PHE A 18 2.13 26.62 -20.05
N ALA A 19 3.38 26.82 -19.62
CA ALA A 19 4.23 25.74 -19.18
C ALA A 19 3.50 24.96 -18.07
N GLN A 20 3.26 23.68 -18.31
CA GLN A 20 2.62 22.83 -17.30
C GLN A 20 3.46 22.85 -16.02
N LYS A 21 2.81 23.08 -14.90
CA LYS A 21 3.49 23.07 -13.60
C LYS A 21 4.09 21.68 -13.32
N PRO A 22 5.27 21.61 -12.69
CA PRO A 22 5.94 20.34 -12.44
C PRO A 22 5.14 19.43 -11.52
N VAL A 23 5.26 18.10 -11.71
CA VAL A 23 4.67 17.09 -10.82
C VAL A 23 5.18 17.26 -9.40
N ARG A 24 4.30 17.24 -8.42
CA ARG A 24 4.63 17.34 -7.00
C ARG A 24 5.04 15.97 -6.45
N VAL A 25 6.33 15.77 -6.23
CA VAL A 25 6.87 14.51 -5.74
C VAL A 25 6.96 14.52 -4.22
N TYR A 26 6.37 13.52 -3.58
CA TYR A 26 6.50 13.26 -2.14
C TYR A 26 7.23 11.94 -1.93
N ILE A 27 8.29 11.97 -1.09
CA ILE A 27 9.10 10.79 -0.76
C ILE A 27 8.64 10.28 0.62
N LEU A 28 8.05 9.09 0.64
CA LEU A 28 7.55 8.43 1.83
C LEU A 28 8.52 7.34 2.25
N SER A 29 8.95 7.32 3.52
CA SER A 29 9.84 6.27 4.00
C SER A 29 9.68 5.96 5.49
N GLY A 30 10.24 4.84 5.89
CA GLY A 30 10.14 4.33 7.25
C GLY A 30 10.43 2.83 7.31
N GLN A 31 9.66 2.11 8.13
CA GLN A 31 9.76 0.66 8.23
C GLN A 31 8.44 -0.03 7.87
N SER A 32 8.17 -1.24 8.40
CA SER A 32 7.02 -2.07 8.01
C SER A 32 5.67 -1.36 8.02
N ASN A 33 5.42 -0.46 8.97
CA ASN A 33 4.16 0.30 9.01
C ASN A 33 4.07 1.31 7.85
N MET A 34 5.18 1.88 7.41
CA MET A 34 5.22 2.67 6.18
C MET A 34 5.08 1.78 4.93
N VAL A 35 5.63 0.54 4.92
CA VAL A 35 5.36 -0.41 3.82
C VAL A 35 3.86 -0.59 3.65
N GLY A 36 3.13 -0.74 4.74
CA GLY A 36 1.69 -0.88 4.76
C GLY A 36 1.24 -2.26 5.24
N MET A 37 0.61 -2.28 6.40
CA MET A 37 0.18 -3.51 7.08
C MET A 37 -1.31 -3.49 7.46
N GLY A 38 -2.07 -2.45 7.06
CA GLY A 38 -3.52 -2.43 7.26
C GLY A 38 -4.20 -3.42 6.31
N ASP A 39 -4.94 -4.38 6.83
CA ASP A 39 -5.60 -5.40 6.01
C ASP A 39 -6.80 -4.78 5.24
N VAL A 40 -6.83 -4.99 3.92
CA VAL A 40 -7.97 -4.56 3.08
C VAL A 40 -9.16 -5.47 3.31
N THR A 41 -8.93 -6.78 3.33
CA THR A 41 -9.93 -7.79 3.66
C THR A 41 -9.37 -8.78 4.66
N GLY A 42 -10.20 -9.68 5.18
CA GLY A 42 -9.75 -10.78 6.01
C GLY A 42 -8.73 -11.68 5.30
N ARG A 43 -8.16 -12.62 6.05
CA ARG A 43 -7.27 -13.63 5.48
C ARG A 43 -8.02 -14.45 4.43
N SER A 44 -7.41 -14.59 3.29
CA SER A 44 -7.84 -15.58 2.31
C SER A 44 -7.00 -16.87 2.45
N SER A 45 -7.65 -17.99 2.25
CA SER A 45 -7.01 -19.31 2.11
C SER A 45 -7.20 -19.83 0.69
N ARG A 46 -6.32 -20.73 0.28
CA ARG A 46 -6.54 -21.47 -0.96
C ARG A 46 -7.80 -22.33 -0.85
N TRP A 47 -8.48 -22.52 -1.97
CA TRP A 47 -9.50 -23.54 -2.05
C TRP A 47 -8.90 -24.91 -1.68
N GLY A 48 -9.67 -25.72 -0.99
CA GLY A 48 -9.24 -27.02 -0.52
C GLY A 48 -10.42 -27.80 0.06
N LYS A 49 -10.23 -28.39 1.24
CA LYS A 49 -11.22 -29.25 1.92
C LYS A 49 -12.59 -28.62 2.21
N GLN A 50 -12.66 -27.27 2.18
CA GLN A 50 -13.93 -26.57 2.32
C GLN A 50 -14.84 -26.72 1.09
N PHE A 51 -14.27 -27.11 -0.06
CA PHE A 51 -15.02 -27.45 -1.26
C PHE A 51 -15.12 -28.97 -1.41
N ARG A 52 -16.33 -29.48 -1.53
CA ARG A 52 -16.65 -30.91 -1.49
C ARG A 52 -17.31 -31.38 -2.76
N ASP A 53 -17.14 -32.65 -3.08
CA ASP A 53 -17.75 -33.35 -4.22
C ASP A 53 -17.67 -32.56 -5.54
N PRO A 54 -16.48 -32.06 -5.94
CA PRO A 54 -16.37 -31.24 -7.13
C PRO A 54 -16.51 -32.09 -8.40
N VAL A 55 -17.38 -31.63 -9.29
CA VAL A 55 -17.58 -32.21 -10.64
C VAL A 55 -17.26 -31.10 -11.66
N VAL A 56 -16.41 -31.38 -12.61
CA VAL A 56 -16.16 -30.54 -13.78
C VAL A 56 -16.89 -31.08 -14.98
N SER A 57 -17.64 -30.23 -15.67
CA SER A 57 -18.35 -30.55 -16.94
C SER A 57 -17.80 -29.65 -18.03
N ILE A 58 -17.48 -30.23 -19.18
CA ILE A 58 -16.93 -29.56 -20.34
C ILE A 58 -17.99 -29.49 -21.42
N TYR A 59 -18.12 -28.33 -22.04
CA TYR A 59 -19.07 -28.04 -23.10
C TYR A 59 -18.32 -27.62 -24.37
N SER A 60 -18.76 -28.11 -25.52
CA SER A 60 -18.23 -27.73 -26.83
C SER A 60 -18.76 -26.36 -27.27
N GLY A 61 -17.99 -25.66 -28.12
CA GLY A 61 -18.39 -24.42 -28.74
C GLY A 61 -17.92 -23.16 -28.00
N LYS A 62 -18.12 -22.01 -28.65
CA LYS A 62 -17.79 -20.71 -28.07
C LYS A 62 -18.70 -20.40 -26.88
N TYR A 63 -18.14 -19.89 -25.83
CA TYR A 63 -18.88 -19.44 -24.69
C TYR A 63 -19.93 -18.38 -25.06
N SER A 64 -21.08 -18.54 -24.44
CA SER A 64 -22.11 -17.51 -24.41
C SER A 64 -22.47 -17.17 -22.96
N PRO A 65 -22.40 -15.90 -22.54
CA PRO A 65 -22.86 -15.49 -21.22
C PRO A 65 -24.38 -15.66 -21.03
N LYS A 66 -25.11 -15.87 -22.14
CA LYS A 66 -26.57 -16.13 -22.14
C LYS A 66 -26.91 -17.61 -22.12
N ALA A 67 -25.94 -18.50 -22.28
CA ALA A 67 -26.20 -19.94 -22.28
C ALA A 67 -26.48 -20.45 -20.86
N ASP A 68 -27.56 -21.22 -20.75
CA ASP A 68 -27.89 -21.94 -19.52
C ASP A 68 -27.20 -23.31 -19.53
N TYR A 69 -26.01 -23.36 -18.95
CA TYR A 69 -25.18 -24.57 -18.87
C TYR A 69 -25.79 -25.68 -17.99
N ASP A 70 -26.88 -25.41 -17.27
CA ASP A 70 -27.62 -26.42 -16.52
C ASP A 70 -28.57 -27.22 -17.43
N LYS A 71 -28.94 -26.65 -18.61
CA LYS A 71 -29.79 -27.25 -19.61
C LYS A 71 -29.03 -27.90 -20.80
N LEU A 72 -27.71 -27.64 -20.88
CA LEU A 72 -26.90 -28.17 -21.96
C LEU A 72 -26.27 -29.53 -21.59
N THR A 73 -26.11 -30.40 -22.59
CA THR A 73 -25.41 -31.69 -22.40
C THR A 73 -23.89 -31.44 -22.49
N PRO A 74 -23.11 -31.77 -21.47
CA PRO A 74 -21.66 -31.68 -21.55
C PRO A 74 -21.08 -32.78 -22.45
N VAL A 75 -19.97 -32.48 -23.12
CA VAL A 75 -19.21 -33.48 -23.87
C VAL A 75 -18.42 -34.42 -22.96
N GLU A 76 -18.07 -33.93 -21.76
CA GLU A 76 -17.38 -34.71 -20.74
C GLU A 76 -17.80 -34.19 -19.35
N SER A 77 -17.95 -35.12 -18.40
CA SER A 77 -18.10 -34.79 -16.97
C SER A 77 -17.22 -35.69 -16.13
N LYS A 78 -16.49 -35.11 -15.19
CA LYS A 78 -15.56 -35.82 -14.33
C LYS A 78 -15.68 -35.37 -12.87
N LYS A 79 -15.83 -36.34 -11.97
CA LYS A 79 -15.70 -36.09 -10.52
C LYS A 79 -14.21 -35.92 -10.21
N LEU A 80 -13.86 -34.84 -9.50
CA LEU A 80 -12.50 -34.55 -9.04
C LEU A 80 -12.34 -35.00 -7.60
N ALA A 81 -11.15 -35.48 -7.23
CA ALA A 81 -10.84 -35.85 -5.85
C ALA A 81 -10.80 -34.63 -4.93
N SER A 82 -10.39 -33.48 -5.44
CA SER A 82 -10.36 -32.22 -4.72
C SER A 82 -10.24 -31.04 -5.69
N ILE A 83 -10.53 -29.84 -5.22
CA ILE A 83 -10.18 -28.60 -5.92
C ILE A 83 -9.26 -27.75 -5.04
N GLY A 84 -8.37 -27.03 -5.70
CA GLY A 84 -7.30 -26.29 -5.01
C GLY A 84 -6.02 -27.12 -4.92
N GLY A 85 -4.94 -26.49 -4.60
CA GLY A 85 -3.60 -27.08 -4.58
C GLY A 85 -2.66 -26.45 -5.60
N THR A 86 -1.49 -27.04 -5.78
CA THR A 86 -0.41 -26.47 -6.61
C THR A 86 -0.47 -26.87 -8.10
N ARG A 87 -1.40 -27.74 -8.49
CA ARG A 87 -1.53 -28.20 -9.88
C ARG A 87 -2.75 -27.62 -10.55
N PRO A 88 -2.64 -27.10 -11.78
CA PRO A 88 -3.78 -26.70 -12.57
C PRO A 88 -4.68 -27.92 -12.82
N THR A 89 -5.97 -27.76 -12.69
CA THR A 89 -6.94 -28.76 -13.18
C THR A 89 -6.89 -28.70 -14.70
N PRO A 90 -6.62 -29.79 -15.39
CA PRO A 90 -6.58 -29.81 -16.86
C PRO A 90 -7.98 -29.54 -17.40
N PHE A 91 -8.14 -28.44 -18.13
CA PHE A 91 -9.33 -28.14 -18.93
C PHE A 91 -8.97 -28.17 -20.40
N PRO A 92 -9.82 -28.64 -21.28
CA PRO A 92 -9.55 -28.65 -22.72
C PRO A 92 -9.49 -27.23 -23.27
N GLN A 93 -8.62 -27.03 -24.26
CA GLN A 93 -8.49 -25.73 -24.92
C GLN A 93 -9.75 -25.41 -25.75
N GLY A 94 -10.23 -24.16 -25.62
CA GLY A 94 -11.27 -23.62 -26.49
C GLY A 94 -12.72 -23.92 -26.08
N GLY A 95 -12.96 -24.62 -24.99
CA GLY A 95 -14.31 -24.92 -24.49
C GLY A 95 -14.71 -24.10 -23.25
N THR A 96 -15.96 -24.29 -22.85
CA THR A 96 -16.47 -23.80 -21.56
C THR A 96 -16.38 -24.92 -20.54
N ALA A 97 -15.82 -24.64 -19.36
CA ALA A 97 -15.84 -25.57 -18.25
C ALA A 97 -16.75 -25.02 -17.13
N VAL A 98 -17.56 -25.90 -16.57
CA VAL A 98 -18.41 -25.58 -15.40
C VAL A 98 -18.04 -26.52 -14.27
N LEU A 99 -17.56 -25.95 -13.17
CA LEU A 99 -17.23 -26.66 -11.94
C LEU A 99 -18.38 -26.51 -10.98
N ARG A 100 -18.92 -27.60 -10.49
CA ARG A 100 -20.00 -27.65 -9.49
C ARG A 100 -19.58 -28.47 -8.30
N GLY A 101 -20.22 -28.24 -7.16
CA GLY A 101 -20.02 -28.98 -5.93
C GLY A 101 -20.64 -28.26 -4.76
N PHE A 102 -20.10 -28.53 -3.58
CA PHE A 102 -20.58 -27.94 -2.36
C PHE A 102 -19.45 -27.20 -1.64
N VAL A 103 -19.79 -26.10 -0.98
CA VAL A 103 -18.86 -25.32 -0.15
C VAL A 103 -19.40 -25.21 1.26
N LYS A 104 -18.53 -25.41 2.26
CA LYS A 104 -18.82 -25.32 3.68
C LYS A 104 -17.76 -24.47 4.35
N MET A 105 -18.18 -23.44 5.09
CA MET A 105 -17.31 -22.67 5.99
C MET A 105 -17.57 -23.10 7.45
N GLU A 106 -16.52 -23.10 8.25
CA GLU A 106 -16.60 -23.56 9.63
C GLU A 106 -17.22 -22.53 10.59
N THR A 107 -17.17 -21.23 10.20
CA THR A 107 -17.67 -20.12 11.02
C THR A 107 -18.64 -19.26 10.27
N ASP A 108 -19.59 -18.65 10.99
CA ASP A 108 -20.48 -17.62 10.47
C ASP A 108 -19.67 -16.47 9.89
N GLY A 109 -20.23 -15.81 8.89
CA GLY A 109 -19.64 -14.60 8.31
C GLY A 109 -19.82 -14.48 6.82
N THR A 110 -19.46 -13.32 6.29
CA THR A 110 -19.50 -13.04 4.87
C THR A 110 -18.16 -13.40 4.22
N TYR A 111 -18.20 -14.27 3.22
CA TYR A 111 -17.01 -14.75 2.53
C TYR A 111 -17.00 -14.30 1.08
N GLY A 112 -15.84 -13.74 0.66
CA GLY A 112 -15.57 -13.40 -0.72
C GLY A 112 -14.73 -14.47 -1.40
N PHE A 113 -14.89 -14.59 -2.71
CA PHE A 113 -14.28 -15.62 -3.52
C PHE A 113 -13.42 -15.02 -4.63
N ASN A 114 -12.40 -15.75 -5.02
CA ASN A 114 -11.64 -15.53 -6.23
C ASN A 114 -11.31 -16.89 -6.85
N PRO A 115 -11.99 -17.29 -7.91
CA PRO A 115 -11.78 -18.62 -8.54
C PRO A 115 -10.38 -18.80 -9.16
N GLY A 116 -9.52 -17.81 -9.17
CA GLY A 116 -8.15 -17.81 -9.70
C GLY A 116 -8.10 -17.96 -11.22
N TYR A 117 -7.24 -17.23 -11.91
CA TYR A 117 -6.92 -17.42 -13.32
C TYR A 117 -6.21 -16.22 -13.90
N GLN A 118 -6.02 -16.18 -15.27
CA GLN A 118 -5.36 -15.09 -15.97
C GLN A 118 -6.27 -13.88 -16.27
N ALA A 119 -5.67 -12.72 -16.49
CA ALA A 119 -6.37 -11.46 -16.71
C ALA A 119 -7.28 -11.42 -17.96
N SER A 120 -7.04 -12.30 -18.91
CA SER A 120 -7.78 -12.42 -20.19
C SER A 120 -8.99 -13.33 -20.13
N SER A 121 -9.30 -13.96 -18.97
CA SER A 121 -10.36 -14.94 -18.87
C SER A 121 -11.68 -14.40 -18.36
N TYR A 122 -12.75 -15.05 -18.72
CA TYR A 122 -14.10 -14.81 -18.23
C TYR A 122 -14.40 -15.79 -17.11
N ASN A 123 -14.79 -15.36 -15.92
CA ASN A 123 -15.14 -16.23 -14.80
C ASN A 123 -16.36 -15.70 -14.04
N ILE A 124 -17.29 -16.60 -13.79
CA ILE A 124 -18.47 -16.32 -12.94
C ILE A 124 -18.52 -17.40 -11.87
N MET A 125 -18.74 -17.00 -10.62
CA MET A 125 -19.00 -17.92 -9.53
C MET A 125 -20.31 -17.57 -8.85
N GLU A 126 -21.10 -18.62 -8.61
CA GLU A 126 -22.35 -18.57 -7.86
C GLU A 126 -22.24 -19.45 -6.62
N VAL A 127 -22.85 -19.03 -5.53
CA VAL A 127 -23.07 -19.83 -4.31
C VAL A 127 -24.57 -19.77 -3.99
N ALA A 128 -25.21 -20.93 -3.87
CA ALA A 128 -26.65 -21.06 -3.67
C ALA A 128 -27.48 -20.25 -4.69
N GLY A 129 -27.03 -20.17 -5.94
CA GLY A 129 -27.68 -19.40 -7.01
C GLY A 129 -27.41 -17.89 -7.01
N GLN A 130 -26.74 -17.37 -6.00
CA GLN A 130 -26.31 -15.95 -5.95
C GLN A 130 -24.94 -15.79 -6.60
N GLU A 131 -24.80 -14.85 -7.54
CA GLU A 131 -23.51 -14.48 -8.09
C GLU A 131 -22.64 -13.79 -7.04
N VAL A 132 -21.45 -14.36 -6.78
CA VAL A 132 -20.50 -13.86 -5.78
C VAL A 132 -19.20 -13.36 -6.38
N TYR A 133 -18.96 -13.69 -7.64
CA TYR A 133 -17.79 -13.27 -8.38
C TYR A 133 -18.07 -13.21 -9.88
N ARG A 134 -17.66 -12.10 -10.51
CA ARG A 134 -17.65 -11.96 -11.98
C ARG A 134 -16.37 -11.29 -12.42
N ARG A 135 -15.76 -11.84 -13.44
CA ARG A 135 -14.70 -11.20 -14.19
C ARG A 135 -14.94 -11.29 -15.69
N GLU A 136 -14.69 -10.17 -16.35
CA GLU A 136 -14.71 -10.03 -17.79
C GLU A 136 -13.32 -9.59 -18.28
N PRO A 137 -12.87 -10.01 -19.49
CA PRO A 137 -11.61 -9.58 -20.07
C PRO A 137 -11.50 -8.05 -20.07
N GLY A 138 -10.35 -7.53 -19.63
CA GLY A 138 -10.08 -6.10 -19.60
C GLY A 138 -10.82 -5.29 -18.51
N LYS A 139 -11.71 -5.92 -17.71
CA LYS A 139 -12.42 -5.26 -16.62
C LYS A 139 -11.91 -5.72 -15.25
N GLN A 140 -12.11 -4.89 -14.24
CA GLN A 140 -11.88 -5.31 -12.85
C GLN A 140 -12.92 -6.37 -12.46
N ALA A 141 -12.48 -7.30 -11.60
CA ALA A 141 -13.39 -8.33 -11.09
C ALA A 141 -14.37 -7.71 -10.07
N VAL A 142 -15.66 -7.98 -10.28
CA VAL A 142 -16.72 -7.70 -9.29
C VAL A 142 -16.73 -8.83 -8.27
N ARG A 143 -16.75 -8.48 -6.98
CA ARG A 143 -16.78 -9.42 -5.86
C ARG A 143 -17.85 -9.02 -4.90
N THR A 144 -18.86 -9.86 -4.77
CA THR A 144 -19.92 -9.76 -3.75
C THR A 144 -19.68 -10.87 -2.73
N GLY A 145 -19.73 -10.54 -1.43
CA GLY A 145 -19.62 -11.59 -0.42
C GLY A 145 -20.91 -12.42 -0.35
N PHE A 146 -20.79 -13.66 0.15
CA PHE A 146 -21.94 -14.52 0.47
C PHE A 146 -21.97 -14.78 1.99
N PRO A 147 -23.13 -14.60 2.68
CA PRO A 147 -23.25 -14.86 4.10
C PRO A 147 -23.36 -16.38 4.36
N PHE A 148 -22.36 -16.92 5.04
CA PHE A 148 -22.37 -18.32 5.47
C PHE A 148 -22.83 -18.47 6.91
N THR A 149 -23.64 -19.49 7.15
CA THR A 149 -23.83 -20.06 8.49
C THR A 149 -22.78 -21.14 8.68
N GLY A 150 -22.01 -21.07 9.76
CA GLY A 150 -20.94 -22.01 10.08
C GLY A 150 -21.46 -23.44 10.15
N GLY A 151 -20.70 -24.34 9.56
CA GLY A 151 -21.06 -25.74 9.48
C GLY A 151 -22.12 -26.10 8.41
N LYS A 152 -22.87 -25.14 7.86
CA LYS A 152 -23.85 -25.38 6.80
C LYS A 152 -23.17 -25.50 5.45
N THR A 153 -23.69 -26.38 4.59
CA THR A 153 -23.19 -26.64 3.24
C THR A 153 -24.07 -25.95 2.21
N TYR A 154 -23.43 -25.31 1.21
CA TYR A 154 -24.09 -24.59 0.14
C TYR A 154 -23.63 -25.09 -1.23
N PRO A 155 -24.50 -25.23 -2.25
CA PRO A 155 -24.08 -25.55 -3.60
C PRO A 155 -23.28 -24.38 -4.20
N PHE A 156 -22.26 -24.67 -5.00
CA PHE A 156 -21.55 -23.67 -5.78
C PHE A 156 -21.43 -24.08 -7.24
N LYS A 157 -21.34 -23.06 -8.11
CA LYS A 157 -21.08 -23.22 -9.54
C LYS A 157 -20.04 -22.18 -9.98
N VAL A 158 -19.02 -22.60 -10.72
CA VAL A 158 -18.06 -21.73 -11.37
C VAL A 158 -18.01 -21.99 -12.85
N THR A 159 -18.30 -20.98 -13.65
CA THR A 159 -18.20 -21.05 -15.11
C THR A 159 -16.91 -20.40 -15.57
N PHE A 160 -16.08 -21.13 -16.29
CA PHE A 160 -14.80 -20.70 -16.82
C PHE A 160 -14.82 -20.72 -18.35
N LEU A 161 -14.23 -19.71 -18.96
CA LEU A 161 -14.24 -19.47 -20.39
C LEU A 161 -12.88 -19.48 -21.04
N THR A 162 -11.95 -20.20 -20.55
CA THR A 162 -10.65 -20.37 -21.18
C THR A 162 -10.01 -21.70 -20.87
N SER A 163 -9.09 -22.08 -21.73
CA SER A 163 -8.22 -23.25 -21.67
C SER A 163 -7.32 -23.37 -20.43
N GLN A 164 -7.38 -22.43 -19.50
CA GLN A 164 -6.45 -22.36 -18.36
C GLN A 164 -7.17 -21.98 -17.05
N ALA A 165 -8.14 -22.76 -16.62
CA ALA A 165 -8.62 -22.68 -15.26
C ALA A 165 -7.58 -23.31 -14.33
N ASN A 166 -6.70 -22.49 -13.81
CA ASN A 166 -5.83 -22.89 -12.73
C ASN A 166 -6.68 -23.08 -11.47
N GLY A 167 -6.76 -24.30 -10.95
CA GLY A 167 -7.51 -24.66 -9.74
C GLY A 167 -7.02 -24.01 -8.43
N LEU A 168 -6.47 -22.82 -8.49
CA LEU A 168 -5.87 -22.09 -7.39
C LEU A 168 -6.79 -20.96 -6.91
N GLY A 169 -8.05 -21.27 -6.62
CA GLY A 169 -8.98 -20.32 -6.05
C GLY A 169 -8.60 -19.88 -4.63
N TRP A 170 -9.08 -18.71 -4.26
CA TRP A 170 -8.97 -18.16 -2.91
C TRP A 170 -10.36 -17.89 -2.36
N VAL A 171 -10.51 -18.08 -1.06
CA VAL A 171 -11.69 -17.70 -0.29
C VAL A 171 -11.24 -17.04 1.00
N GLY A 172 -11.93 -15.97 1.38
CA GLY A 172 -11.60 -15.24 2.60
C GLY A 172 -12.80 -14.49 3.16
N ARG A 173 -12.82 -14.34 4.45
CA ARG A 173 -13.85 -13.59 5.16
C ARG A 173 -13.69 -12.09 4.88
N THR A 174 -14.80 -11.40 4.57
CA THR A 174 -14.81 -9.98 4.18
C THR A 174 -15.37 -9.03 5.24
N ASP A 175 -16.00 -9.58 6.28
CA ASP A 175 -16.64 -8.84 7.39
C ASP A 175 -15.80 -8.85 8.67
N ILE A 176 -14.48 -8.95 8.55
CA ILE A 176 -13.59 -8.92 9.73
C ILE A 176 -13.46 -7.48 10.23
N PRO A 177 -13.71 -7.22 11.53
CA PRO A 177 -13.57 -5.89 12.11
C PRO A 177 -12.20 -5.26 11.83
N GLY A 178 -12.19 -3.97 11.56
CA GLY A 178 -10.96 -3.20 11.32
C GLY A 178 -10.28 -3.46 9.98
N THR A 179 -10.83 -4.31 9.09
CA THR A 179 -10.41 -4.35 7.69
C THR A 179 -10.97 -3.18 6.93
N LEU A 180 -10.26 -2.71 5.88
CA LEU A 180 -10.73 -1.57 5.09
C LEU A 180 -12.10 -1.82 4.47
N ALA A 181 -12.34 -3.03 3.97
CA ALA A 181 -13.61 -3.41 3.36
C ALA A 181 -14.78 -3.33 4.35
N THR A 182 -14.59 -3.79 5.58
CA THR A 182 -15.60 -3.67 6.65
C THR A 182 -15.86 -2.20 7.00
N LEU A 183 -14.78 -1.44 7.24
CA LEU A 183 -14.87 -0.02 7.59
C LEU A 183 -15.64 0.80 6.53
N VAL A 184 -15.38 0.54 5.24
CA VAL A 184 -16.00 1.30 4.15
C VAL A 184 -17.42 0.82 3.84
N LYS A 185 -17.62 -0.51 3.74
CA LYS A 185 -18.87 -1.07 3.22
C LYS A 185 -19.93 -1.36 4.30
N GLN A 186 -19.52 -1.54 5.55
CA GLN A 186 -20.43 -1.83 6.68
C GLN A 186 -20.49 -0.66 7.66
N ASP A 187 -19.33 -0.10 8.04
CA ASP A 187 -19.27 0.97 9.03
C ASP A 187 -19.44 2.37 8.42
N SER A 188 -19.59 2.47 7.09
CA SER A 188 -19.72 3.72 6.32
C SER A 188 -18.61 4.74 6.58
N LYS A 189 -17.41 4.28 6.99
CA LYS A 189 -16.22 5.11 7.15
C LYS A 189 -15.51 5.29 5.82
N PHE A 190 -14.83 6.42 5.64
CA PHE A 190 -14.05 6.73 4.42
C PHE A 190 -14.85 6.59 3.12
N PRO A 191 -16.03 7.21 2.97
CA PRO A 191 -16.92 7.02 1.83
C PRO A 191 -16.31 7.41 0.49
N HIS A 192 -15.28 8.27 0.47
CA HIS A 192 -14.55 8.68 -0.72
C HIS A 192 -13.72 7.55 -1.37
N LEU A 193 -13.52 6.44 -0.65
CA LEU A 193 -12.76 5.30 -1.18
C LEU A 193 -13.56 4.41 -2.11
N VAL A 194 -14.85 4.62 -2.22
CA VAL A 194 -15.73 3.88 -3.16
C VAL A 194 -16.50 4.85 -4.05
N ASP A 195 -16.71 4.46 -5.29
CA ASP A 195 -17.55 5.17 -6.23
C ASP A 195 -19.05 4.83 -6.03
N LYS A 196 -19.91 5.43 -6.85
CA LYS A 196 -21.36 5.20 -6.82
C LYS A 196 -21.75 3.74 -7.12
N GLN A 197 -20.86 2.97 -7.73
CA GLN A 197 -21.03 1.55 -8.04
C GLN A 197 -20.43 0.64 -6.97
N GLY A 198 -19.90 1.19 -5.86
CA GLY A 198 -19.26 0.46 -4.77
C GLY A 198 -17.87 -0.11 -5.13
N GLN A 199 -17.27 0.36 -6.24
CA GLN A 199 -15.90 -0.01 -6.62
C GLN A 199 -14.89 0.91 -5.94
N TRP A 200 -13.65 0.43 -5.77
CA TRP A 200 -12.61 1.25 -5.18
C TRP A 200 -12.27 2.44 -6.09
N THR A 201 -12.32 3.64 -5.52
CA THR A 201 -11.97 4.89 -6.22
C THR A 201 -10.54 4.83 -6.76
N VAL A 202 -10.35 5.29 -7.99
CA VAL A 202 -9.04 5.44 -8.64
C VAL A 202 -8.75 6.94 -8.77
N ARG A 203 -7.62 7.40 -8.18
CA ARG A 203 -7.15 8.79 -8.26
C ARG A 203 -6.17 8.91 -9.44
N ASN A 204 -6.64 9.40 -10.57
CA ASN A 204 -5.80 9.62 -11.77
C ASN A 204 -4.84 10.82 -11.64
N ASP A 205 -5.11 11.72 -10.72
CA ASP A 205 -4.30 12.88 -10.35
C ASP A 205 -3.16 12.56 -9.39
N VAL A 206 -3.20 11.38 -8.74
CA VAL A 206 -2.17 10.90 -7.82
C VAL A 206 -1.58 9.59 -8.34
N THR A 207 -0.31 9.60 -8.67
CA THR A 207 0.43 8.39 -9.06
C THR A 207 1.23 7.85 -7.87
N TYR A 208 1.19 6.56 -7.67
CA TYR A 208 1.97 5.85 -6.66
C TYR A 208 3.09 5.03 -7.30
N LYS A 209 4.26 5.01 -6.67
CA LYS A 209 5.40 4.15 -7.01
C LYS A 209 6.06 3.60 -5.74
N GLY A 210 5.90 2.30 -5.49
CA GLY A 210 6.61 1.59 -4.45
C GLY A 210 7.98 1.11 -4.92
N VAL A 211 8.99 1.16 -4.04
CA VAL A 211 10.33 0.61 -4.26
C VAL A 211 10.82 -0.13 -3.02
N ILE A 212 11.79 -1.02 -3.20
CA ILE A 212 12.36 -1.93 -2.17
C ILE A 212 11.31 -2.97 -1.75
N SER A 213 10.70 -2.88 -0.56
CA SER A 213 9.63 -3.80 -0.16
C SER A 213 8.23 -3.19 -0.31
N ALA A 214 8.12 -1.89 -0.53
CA ALA A 214 6.88 -1.31 -0.99
C ALA A 214 6.69 -1.68 -2.47
N VAL A 215 5.54 -2.27 -2.81
CA VAL A 215 5.24 -2.73 -4.17
C VAL A 215 4.14 -1.88 -4.82
N GLY A 216 3.94 -2.07 -6.11
CA GLY A 216 2.89 -1.39 -6.87
C GLY A 216 3.36 -0.13 -7.59
N GLN A 217 2.68 0.15 -8.70
CA GLN A 217 2.82 1.36 -9.51
C GLN A 217 1.52 1.64 -10.25
N GLY A 218 1.11 2.88 -10.30
CA GLY A 218 -0.07 3.32 -11.05
C GLY A 218 -0.86 4.42 -10.35
N PRO A 219 -2.04 4.77 -10.90
CA PRO A 219 -2.99 5.66 -10.23
C PRO A 219 -3.34 5.14 -8.84
N LEU A 220 -3.39 6.05 -7.86
CA LEU A 220 -3.60 5.66 -6.47
C LEU A 220 -4.99 5.04 -6.27
N THR A 221 -5.01 3.82 -5.76
CA THR A 221 -6.24 3.08 -5.43
C THR A 221 -5.95 1.98 -4.42
N VAL A 222 -7.00 1.44 -3.83
CA VAL A 222 -6.93 0.22 -3.00
C VAL A 222 -6.51 -0.97 -3.86
N GLY A 223 -5.61 -1.79 -3.35
CA GLY A 223 -5.14 -3.00 -4.05
C GLY A 223 -3.81 -2.86 -4.79
N LEU A 224 -3.24 -1.65 -4.94
CA LEU A 224 -1.91 -1.47 -5.52
C LEU A 224 -0.82 -2.27 -4.80
N GLN A 225 -0.99 -2.50 -3.51
CA GLN A 225 -0.09 -3.29 -2.66
C GLN A 225 -0.68 -4.67 -2.30
N GLY A 226 -1.60 -5.20 -3.10
CA GLY A 226 -2.32 -6.44 -2.82
C GLY A 226 -3.37 -6.26 -1.73
N ASN A 227 -3.39 -7.12 -0.70
CA ASN A 227 -4.40 -7.08 0.36
C ASN A 227 -4.03 -6.20 1.55
N THR A 228 -3.14 -5.23 1.36
CA THR A 228 -2.75 -4.30 2.44
C THR A 228 -2.72 -2.86 1.96
N ILE A 229 -2.90 -1.95 2.91
CA ILE A 229 -2.69 -0.51 2.73
C ILE A 229 -1.67 0.00 3.74
N GLY A 230 -0.99 1.08 3.38
CA GLY A 230 -0.21 1.91 4.29
C GLY A 230 -0.80 3.32 4.37
N PRO A 231 -0.07 4.26 4.98
CA PRO A 231 -0.52 5.64 5.12
C PRO A 231 -0.61 6.38 3.78
N GLU A 232 0.08 5.91 2.72
CA GLU A 232 0.08 6.54 1.40
C GLU A 232 -1.30 6.68 0.79
N LEU A 233 -2.23 5.74 1.10
CA LEU A 233 -3.57 5.78 0.51
C LEU A 233 -4.30 7.07 0.90
N GLN A 234 -4.49 7.32 2.19
CA GLN A 234 -5.19 8.52 2.64
C GLN A 234 -4.33 9.78 2.49
N PHE A 235 -3.02 9.68 2.68
CA PHE A 235 -2.09 10.79 2.40
C PHE A 235 -2.24 11.28 0.96
N GLY A 236 -2.30 10.37 -0.01
CA GLY A 236 -2.47 10.70 -1.41
C GLY A 236 -3.83 11.34 -1.73
N HIS A 237 -4.91 10.87 -1.11
CA HIS A 237 -6.21 11.54 -1.24
C HIS A 237 -6.14 12.99 -0.76
N VAL A 238 -5.56 13.24 0.43
CA VAL A 238 -5.43 14.60 0.97
C VAL A 238 -4.59 15.50 0.06
N LEU A 239 -3.47 14.99 -0.48
CA LEU A 239 -2.59 15.78 -1.33
C LEU A 239 -3.16 15.99 -2.74
N GLY A 240 -3.89 15.01 -3.30
CA GLY A 240 -4.60 15.19 -4.57
C GLY A 240 -5.72 16.22 -4.47
N ASP A 241 -6.42 16.28 -3.33
CA ASP A 241 -7.46 17.31 -3.10
C ASP A 241 -6.85 18.72 -2.87
N TYR A 242 -5.60 18.80 -2.48
CA TYR A 242 -4.91 20.08 -2.23
C TYR A 242 -4.22 20.66 -3.45
N HIS A 243 -3.69 19.82 -4.34
CA HIS A 243 -2.92 20.26 -5.51
C HIS A 243 -3.76 20.27 -6.79
N ASP A 244 -3.61 21.31 -7.59
CA ASP A 244 -4.07 21.31 -8.99
C ASP A 244 -3.09 20.56 -9.91
N GLU A 245 -1.81 20.46 -9.51
CA GLU A 245 -0.77 19.73 -10.22
C GLU A 245 -0.82 18.23 -9.91
N PRO A 246 -0.39 17.36 -10.85
CA PRO A 246 -0.26 15.95 -10.59
C PRO A 246 0.66 15.67 -9.39
N VAL A 247 0.30 14.68 -8.57
CA VAL A 247 1.06 14.22 -7.40
C VAL A 247 1.70 12.88 -7.69
N LEU A 248 2.99 12.73 -7.37
CA LEU A 248 3.69 11.45 -7.38
C LEU A 248 4.16 11.08 -5.97
N LEU A 249 3.71 9.95 -5.47
CA LEU A 249 4.15 9.36 -4.21
C LEU A 249 5.21 8.29 -4.49
N ILE A 250 6.45 8.54 -4.11
CA ILE A 250 7.52 7.51 -4.15
C ILE A 250 7.68 6.96 -2.74
N LYS A 251 7.38 5.68 -2.55
CA LYS A 251 7.49 5.04 -1.24
C LYS A 251 8.66 4.04 -1.19
N ALA A 252 9.71 4.40 -0.42
CA ALA A 252 10.90 3.59 -0.19
C ALA A 252 10.90 3.09 1.25
N SER A 253 10.55 1.83 1.48
CA SER A 253 10.47 1.26 2.83
C SER A 253 10.64 -0.26 2.86
N ILE A 254 11.15 -0.76 4.00
CA ILE A 254 11.28 -2.19 4.29
C ILE A 254 11.11 -2.41 5.80
N GLY A 255 10.56 -3.58 6.16
CA GLY A 255 10.31 -3.94 7.56
C GLY A 255 11.58 -4.14 8.39
N ASN A 256 11.40 -4.03 9.71
CA ASN A 256 12.42 -4.37 10.71
C ASN A 256 13.74 -3.62 10.58
N ARG A 257 13.69 -2.29 10.35
CA ARG A 257 14.86 -1.39 10.23
C ARG A 257 14.85 -0.32 11.30
N SER A 258 16.01 -0.12 11.94
CA SER A 258 16.23 0.90 12.98
C SER A 258 16.86 2.15 12.41
N LEU A 259 16.52 3.31 12.95
CA LEU A 259 17.22 4.56 12.67
C LEU A 259 18.58 4.61 13.37
N GLY A 260 18.72 3.87 14.49
CA GLY A 260 19.98 3.77 15.24
C GLY A 260 21.06 2.91 14.60
N TRP A 261 20.71 2.09 13.57
CA TRP A 261 21.65 1.21 12.88
C TRP A 261 21.41 1.14 11.37
N ASP A 262 20.28 0.56 10.95
CA ASP A 262 20.05 0.22 9.54
C ASP A 262 19.94 1.47 8.65
N ILE A 263 19.20 2.49 9.12
CA ILE A 263 18.90 3.73 8.41
C ILE A 263 19.73 4.90 8.99
N LEU A 264 20.82 4.60 9.68
CA LEU A 264 21.64 5.62 10.32
C LEU A 264 22.14 6.63 9.26
N PRO A 265 21.81 7.94 9.38
CA PRO A 265 22.14 8.89 8.34
C PRO A 265 23.64 9.27 8.32
N PRO A 266 24.16 9.74 7.17
CA PRO A 266 25.54 10.23 7.07
C PRO A 266 25.88 11.25 8.16
N GLY A 267 27.15 11.23 8.62
CA GLY A 267 27.67 12.10 9.67
C GLY A 267 27.32 11.68 11.10
N SER A 268 26.57 10.58 11.28
CA SER A 268 26.32 10.02 12.61
C SER A 268 27.60 9.46 13.21
N LYS A 269 27.90 9.88 14.44
CA LYS A 269 29.11 9.48 15.18
C LYS A 269 28.85 8.25 16.03
N ARG A 270 29.92 7.49 16.33
CA ARG A 270 29.91 6.46 17.38
C ARG A 270 29.48 7.06 18.71
N PHE A 271 28.91 6.25 19.57
CA PHE A 271 28.63 6.63 20.95
C PHE A 271 28.73 5.41 21.87
N THR A 272 29.02 5.66 23.14
CA THR A 272 29.07 4.61 24.15
C THR A 272 27.77 4.63 24.97
N PHE A 273 27.20 3.45 25.17
CA PHE A 273 26.09 3.23 26.07
C PHE A 273 26.39 2.00 26.93
N LYS A 274 26.47 2.19 28.25
CA LYS A 274 27.00 1.18 29.18
C LYS A 274 28.44 0.78 28.76
N ASP A 275 28.69 -0.53 28.67
CA ASP A 275 29.96 -1.15 28.31
C ASP A 275 30.19 -1.31 26.79
N ARG A 276 29.31 -0.76 25.95
CA ARG A 276 29.35 -0.98 24.50
C ARG A 276 29.50 0.32 23.72
N THR A 277 30.34 0.25 22.71
CA THR A 277 30.41 1.27 21.64
C THR A 277 29.43 0.89 20.55
N TYR A 278 28.58 1.83 20.18
CA TYR A 278 27.62 1.73 19.08
C TYR A 278 28.16 2.40 17.82
N ALA A 279 27.84 1.81 16.69
CA ALA A 279 28.33 2.19 15.38
C ALA A 279 27.97 3.62 14.99
N GLY A 280 28.91 4.33 14.40
CA GLY A 280 28.67 5.50 13.56
C GLY A 280 28.38 5.09 12.12
N TYR A 281 28.02 6.05 11.27
CA TYR A 281 27.73 5.79 9.86
C TYR A 281 28.90 5.09 9.15
N LYS A 282 28.60 4.03 8.40
CA LYS A 282 29.55 3.10 7.72
C LYS A 282 30.30 2.13 8.64
N ASP A 283 30.17 2.24 9.95
CA ASP A 283 30.81 1.23 10.83
C ASP A 283 30.11 -0.14 10.76
N THR A 284 30.83 -1.16 11.23
CA THR A 284 30.33 -2.54 11.42
C THR A 284 31.10 -3.19 12.59
N PRO A 285 30.47 -4.06 13.40
CA PRO A 285 29.04 -4.37 13.54
C PRO A 285 28.24 -3.23 14.20
N SER A 286 26.97 -3.47 14.52
CA SER A 286 26.09 -2.46 15.15
C SER A 286 26.57 -1.95 16.50
N SER A 287 27.24 -2.80 17.27
CA SER A 287 27.91 -2.44 18.54
C SER A 287 28.96 -3.46 18.91
N TRP A 288 29.92 -3.06 19.73
CA TRP A 288 31.01 -3.92 20.22
C TRP A 288 31.44 -3.47 21.62
N ILE A 289 32.18 -4.33 22.34
CA ILE A 289 32.89 -3.98 23.55
C ILE A 289 34.33 -3.62 23.14
N GLU A 290 34.84 -2.45 23.56
CA GLU A 290 36.22 -2.06 23.23
C GLU A 290 37.22 -3.08 23.77
N GLY A 291 38.25 -3.37 22.98
CA GLY A 291 39.25 -4.40 23.29
C GLY A 291 38.80 -5.84 22.97
N GLN A 292 37.55 -6.07 22.64
CA GLN A 292 37.05 -7.39 22.24
C GLN A 292 36.99 -7.54 20.71
N PRO A 293 37.16 -8.76 20.16
CA PRO A 293 36.99 -9.03 18.73
C PRO A 293 35.60 -8.66 18.24
N LYS A 294 35.53 -7.86 17.16
CA LYS A 294 34.28 -7.49 16.53
C LYS A 294 33.68 -8.66 15.75
N LYS A 295 32.37 -8.92 15.96
CA LYS A 295 31.63 -9.89 15.17
C LYS A 295 31.60 -9.46 13.70
N LYS A 296 32.04 -10.34 12.79
CA LYS A 296 31.90 -10.09 11.34
C LYS A 296 30.42 -10.16 10.94
N VAL A 297 29.91 -9.13 10.27
CA VAL A 297 28.57 -9.07 9.69
C VAL A 297 28.63 -8.44 8.30
N ASN A 298 27.87 -8.97 7.36
CA ASN A 298 27.77 -8.40 6.01
C ASN A 298 26.71 -7.29 5.96
N TRP A 299 26.90 -6.29 6.81
CA TRP A 299 26.03 -5.12 6.92
C TRP A 299 26.82 -3.98 7.58
N TYR A 300 26.47 -2.74 7.27
CA TYR A 300 27.07 -1.56 7.91
C TYR A 300 25.98 -0.56 8.35
N ALA A 301 26.34 0.30 9.30
CA ALA A 301 25.48 1.36 9.80
C ALA A 301 25.12 2.34 8.67
N GLY A 302 23.82 2.48 8.39
CA GLY A 302 23.31 3.33 7.32
C GLY A 302 23.14 2.65 5.97
N LYS A 303 23.41 1.33 5.86
CA LYS A 303 23.23 0.64 4.57
C LYS A 303 21.83 0.82 4.01
N GLN A 304 20.80 0.71 4.84
CA GLN A 304 19.42 0.89 4.38
C GLN A 304 19.10 2.35 4.02
N TYR A 305 19.76 3.32 4.67
CA TYR A 305 19.71 4.72 4.24
C TYR A 305 20.20 4.86 2.79
N ASP A 306 21.38 4.32 2.49
CA ASP A 306 21.97 4.36 1.15
C ASP A 306 21.07 3.63 0.12
N ASP A 307 20.48 2.50 0.51
CA ASP A 307 19.59 1.75 -0.36
C ASP A 307 18.29 2.53 -0.65
N TYR A 308 17.74 3.25 0.33
CA TYR A 308 16.56 4.11 0.12
C TYR A 308 16.87 5.26 -0.84
N VAL A 309 17.95 5.96 -0.61
CA VAL A 309 18.41 7.07 -1.46
C VAL A 309 18.59 6.58 -2.90
N ARG A 310 19.34 5.48 -3.09
CA ARG A 310 19.59 4.90 -4.42
C ARG A 310 18.29 4.50 -5.12
N ALA A 311 17.35 3.89 -4.40
CA ALA A 311 16.09 3.45 -4.98
C ALA A 311 15.20 4.63 -5.41
N VAL A 312 15.17 5.71 -4.63
CA VAL A 312 14.42 6.92 -4.98
C VAL A 312 15.06 7.62 -6.18
N HIS A 313 16.39 7.79 -6.21
CA HIS A 313 17.09 8.33 -7.38
C HIS A 313 16.83 7.48 -8.62
N GLY A 314 16.84 6.14 -8.50
CA GLY A 314 16.52 5.25 -9.61
C GLY A 314 15.12 5.47 -10.22
N VAL A 315 14.17 6.01 -9.45
CA VAL A 315 12.85 6.45 -9.97
C VAL A 315 12.95 7.84 -10.60
N LEU A 316 13.58 8.79 -9.92
CA LEU A 316 13.68 10.19 -10.36
C LEU A 316 14.51 10.33 -11.64
N ASP A 317 15.63 9.63 -11.76
CA ASP A 317 16.51 9.63 -12.93
C ASP A 317 15.80 9.05 -14.18
N LYS A 318 14.86 8.13 -13.96
CA LYS A 318 14.05 7.51 -15.00
C LYS A 318 12.64 8.11 -15.10
N PHE A 319 12.42 9.30 -14.52
CA PHE A 319 11.08 9.90 -14.40
C PHE A 319 10.33 9.93 -15.74
N GLY A 320 10.93 10.46 -16.79
CA GLY A 320 10.28 10.58 -18.10
C GLY A 320 9.98 9.26 -18.80
N SER A 321 10.70 8.17 -18.48
CA SER A 321 10.42 6.84 -19.01
C SER A 321 9.41 6.05 -18.16
N LEU A 322 9.43 6.22 -16.84
CA LEU A 322 8.50 5.58 -15.93
C LEU A 322 7.11 6.25 -15.94
N PHE A 323 7.06 7.55 -16.22
CA PHE A 323 5.85 8.36 -16.23
C PHE A 323 5.79 9.20 -17.52
N PRO A 324 5.63 8.57 -18.71
CA PRO A 324 5.69 9.26 -20.00
C PRO A 324 4.66 10.39 -20.14
N GLN A 325 3.51 10.27 -19.47
CA GLN A 325 2.48 11.30 -19.43
C GLN A 325 2.95 12.61 -18.75
N TYR A 326 4.00 12.57 -17.94
CA TYR A 326 4.55 13.73 -17.22
C TYR A 326 5.92 14.19 -17.75
N LYS A 327 6.44 13.56 -18.80
CA LYS A 327 7.80 13.81 -19.30
C LYS A 327 8.10 15.28 -19.59
N GLN A 328 7.13 16.00 -20.16
CA GLN A 328 7.31 17.39 -20.59
C GLN A 328 7.27 18.40 -19.43
N GLN A 329 6.56 18.11 -18.36
CA GLN A 329 6.41 19.04 -17.23
C GLN A 329 7.48 18.85 -16.14
N GLY A 330 8.22 17.72 -16.14
CA GLY A 330 9.22 17.45 -15.13
C GLY A 330 8.62 17.27 -13.73
N TYR A 331 9.47 17.34 -12.70
CA TYR A 331 9.02 17.18 -11.32
C TYR A 331 9.73 18.14 -10.36
N GLN A 332 9.12 18.31 -9.19
CA GLN A 332 9.71 18.99 -8.03
C GLN A 332 9.52 18.13 -6.78
N VAL A 333 10.59 17.88 -6.01
CA VAL A 333 10.48 17.25 -4.68
C VAL A 333 9.79 18.24 -3.74
N ALA A 334 8.52 17.96 -3.44
CA ALA A 334 7.62 18.85 -2.70
C ALA A 334 7.60 18.59 -1.20
N GLY A 335 8.00 17.40 -0.75
CA GLY A 335 8.05 17.08 0.68
C GLY A 335 8.46 15.65 0.98
N PHE A 336 8.67 15.41 2.28
CA PHE A 336 9.08 14.12 2.83
C PHE A 336 8.11 13.66 3.90
N VAL A 337 7.92 12.33 3.97
CA VAL A 337 7.03 11.68 4.95
C VAL A 337 7.79 10.55 5.64
N TRP A 338 7.73 10.52 6.99
CA TRP A 338 8.44 9.53 7.78
C TRP A 338 7.55 8.83 8.81
N TRP A 339 7.56 7.49 8.81
CA TRP A 339 6.91 6.69 9.83
C TRP A 339 7.73 5.45 10.19
N GLN A 340 8.49 5.55 11.28
CA GLN A 340 9.44 4.53 11.74
C GLN A 340 9.65 4.68 13.25
N GLY A 341 10.15 3.65 13.96
CA GLY A 341 10.57 3.75 15.35
C GLY A 341 10.49 2.45 16.14
N HIS A 342 9.68 1.47 15.74
CA HIS A 342 9.53 0.22 16.50
C HIS A 342 10.88 -0.49 16.76
N LYS A 343 11.74 -0.60 15.75
CA LYS A 343 13.04 -1.29 15.88
C LYS A 343 14.04 -0.54 16.78
N ASP A 344 13.79 0.72 17.06
CA ASP A 344 14.59 1.55 17.97
C ASP A 344 14.10 1.50 19.43
N GLY A 345 13.10 0.65 19.74
CA GLY A 345 12.55 0.43 21.07
C GLY A 345 13.50 -0.30 22.03
N ASN A 346 14.75 0.13 22.10
CA ASN A 346 15.74 -0.29 23.08
C ASN A 346 16.46 0.96 23.64
N PRO A 347 16.99 0.92 24.88
CA PRO A 347 17.51 2.11 25.56
C PRO A 347 18.59 2.86 24.77
N ALA A 348 19.53 2.14 24.13
CA ALA A 348 20.65 2.73 23.40
C ALA A 348 20.18 3.51 22.17
N HIS A 349 19.34 2.88 21.33
CA HIS A 349 18.83 3.52 20.14
C HIS A 349 17.81 4.62 20.46
N ALA A 350 16.90 4.38 21.41
CA ALA A 350 15.89 5.35 21.82
C ALA A 350 16.53 6.65 22.34
N GLY A 351 17.60 6.57 23.12
CA GLY A 351 18.31 7.72 23.63
C GLY A 351 19.04 8.56 22.56
N ARG A 352 19.25 8.01 21.37
CA ARG A 352 19.90 8.70 20.23
C ARG A 352 18.93 9.03 19.10
N TYR A 353 17.67 8.60 19.22
CA TYR A 353 16.70 8.69 18.14
C TYR A 353 16.48 10.12 17.66
N GLU A 354 16.32 11.08 18.56
CA GLU A 354 16.11 12.49 18.23
C GLU A 354 17.25 13.05 17.38
N GLN A 355 18.50 12.84 17.81
CA GLN A 355 19.66 13.35 17.09
C GLN A 355 19.80 12.72 15.69
N ASN A 356 19.53 11.42 15.58
CA ASN A 356 19.57 10.71 14.32
C ASN A 356 18.45 11.18 13.39
N LEU A 357 17.26 11.46 13.92
CA LEU A 357 16.13 11.99 13.15
C LEU A 357 16.40 13.40 12.61
N VAL A 358 16.97 14.27 13.43
CA VAL A 358 17.42 15.61 12.98
C VAL A 358 18.43 15.50 11.83
N ARG A 359 19.40 14.58 11.93
CA ARG A 359 20.37 14.33 10.85
C ARG A 359 19.70 13.78 9.59
N LEU A 360 18.76 12.83 9.75
CA LEU A 360 18.02 12.27 8.63
C LEU A 360 17.28 13.35 7.84
N ILE A 361 16.56 14.24 8.54
CA ILE A 361 15.82 15.34 7.90
C ILE A 361 16.77 16.22 7.09
N LYS A 362 17.90 16.63 7.68
CA LYS A 362 18.91 17.47 7.02
C LYS A 362 19.55 16.75 5.84
N ALA A 363 19.95 15.48 6.03
CA ALA A 363 20.60 14.67 5.00
C ALA A 363 19.69 14.45 3.78
N TRP A 364 18.40 14.16 3.97
CA TRP A 364 17.47 13.98 2.86
C TRP A 364 17.21 15.27 2.09
N ARG A 365 17.06 16.40 2.79
CA ARG A 365 16.93 17.70 2.12
C ARG A 365 18.12 18.04 1.23
N THR A 366 19.33 17.74 1.70
CA THR A 366 20.57 17.90 0.91
C THR A 366 20.60 16.95 -0.29
N GLU A 367 20.36 15.66 -0.04
CA GLU A 367 20.43 14.58 -1.03
C GLU A 367 19.48 14.82 -2.21
N PHE A 368 18.25 15.19 -1.92
CA PHE A 368 17.23 15.43 -2.93
C PHE A 368 17.14 16.89 -3.39
N LYS A 369 18.14 17.72 -3.08
CA LYS A 369 18.24 19.14 -3.46
C LYS A 369 16.99 19.94 -3.14
N ALA A 370 16.41 19.66 -1.99
CA ALA A 370 15.16 20.27 -1.52
C ALA A 370 15.30 20.87 -0.12
N PRO A 371 16.19 21.90 0.10
CA PRO A 371 16.63 22.35 1.42
C PRO A 371 15.50 22.90 2.30
N GLY A 372 14.46 23.46 1.71
CA GLY A 372 13.30 23.97 2.43
C GLY A 372 12.08 23.07 2.38
N ALA A 373 12.15 21.87 1.79
CA ALA A 373 10.98 21.04 1.60
C ALA A 373 10.34 20.63 2.95
N PRO A 374 9.02 20.70 3.08
CA PRO A 374 8.30 20.21 4.23
C PRO A 374 8.66 18.76 4.57
N PHE A 375 8.78 18.49 5.88
CA PHE A 375 9.00 17.16 6.39
C PHE A 375 7.93 16.85 7.45
N VAL A 376 7.04 15.93 7.15
CA VAL A 376 6.02 15.48 8.10
C VAL A 376 6.34 14.08 8.60
N LEU A 377 6.18 13.86 9.89
CA LEU A 377 6.39 12.53 10.48
C LEU A 377 5.29 12.21 11.50
N ALA A 378 5.05 10.91 11.67
CA ALA A 378 4.17 10.41 12.71
C ALA A 378 4.98 9.85 13.89
N THR A 379 4.48 10.05 15.12
CA THR A 379 4.99 9.29 16.26
C THR A 379 4.78 7.78 16.02
N ILE A 380 5.49 6.92 16.77
CA ILE A 380 4.99 5.56 16.99
C ILE A 380 3.84 5.62 18.01
N GLY A 381 2.91 4.65 17.93
CA GLY A 381 1.67 4.67 18.72
C GLY A 381 1.25 3.30 19.27
N PHE A 382 2.19 2.37 19.44
CA PHE A 382 1.91 1.00 19.92
C PHE A 382 1.35 1.01 21.33
N GLY A 383 0.22 0.34 21.56
CA GLY A 383 -0.49 0.36 22.84
C GLY A 383 -1.19 1.69 23.17
N GLY A 384 -1.18 2.65 22.25
CA GLY A 384 -1.82 3.95 22.44
C GLY A 384 -1.20 4.76 23.58
N TRP A 385 -2.04 5.37 24.40
CA TRP A 385 -1.63 6.17 25.54
C TRP A 385 -1.01 5.37 26.69
N LYS A 386 -1.09 4.01 26.65
CA LYS A 386 -0.42 3.12 27.60
C LYS A 386 1.04 2.80 27.22
N MET A 387 1.56 3.41 26.15
CA MET A 387 2.95 3.24 25.72
C MET A 387 3.92 3.69 26.81
N ASP A 388 4.95 2.88 27.05
CA ASP A 388 5.98 3.13 28.05
C ASP A 388 7.40 2.80 27.54
N GLY A 389 8.38 2.88 28.44
CA GLY A 389 9.76 2.45 28.22
C GLY A 389 10.43 3.12 27.02
N PRO A 390 11.33 2.37 26.32
CA PRO A 390 12.08 2.91 25.19
C PRO A 390 11.20 3.35 24.01
N HIS A 391 10.03 2.73 23.81
CA HIS A 391 9.10 3.18 22.76
C HIS A 391 8.53 4.56 23.08
N LEU A 392 8.18 4.84 24.33
CA LEU A 392 7.76 6.19 24.74
C LEU A 392 8.88 7.21 24.56
N THR A 393 10.14 6.83 24.83
CA THR A 393 11.32 7.67 24.56
C THR A 393 11.43 8.02 23.08
N VAL A 394 11.24 7.06 22.19
CA VAL A 394 11.21 7.30 20.72
C VAL A 394 10.06 8.25 20.36
N ALA A 395 8.84 8.04 20.86
CA ALA A 395 7.71 8.90 20.55
C ALA A 395 7.95 10.35 21.04
N LYS A 396 8.52 10.54 22.24
CA LYS A 396 8.92 11.87 22.75
C LYS A 396 9.99 12.52 21.88
N ALA A 397 10.99 11.75 21.40
CA ALA A 397 12.02 12.23 20.49
C ALA A 397 11.42 12.68 19.15
N GLN A 398 10.42 11.97 18.64
CA GLN A 398 9.68 12.33 17.42
C GLN A 398 8.88 13.64 17.61
N LEU A 399 8.25 13.82 18.75
CA LEU A 399 7.56 15.09 19.07
C LEU A 399 8.54 16.27 19.21
N ALA A 400 9.69 16.02 19.82
CA ALA A 400 10.69 17.08 20.08
C ALA A 400 11.25 17.72 18.82
N VAL A 401 11.26 17.02 17.66
CA VAL A 401 11.75 17.57 16.40
C VAL A 401 10.72 18.38 15.62
N SER A 402 9.46 18.42 16.07
CA SER A 402 8.45 19.28 15.45
C SER A 402 8.85 20.74 15.55
N GLY A 403 8.73 21.47 14.45
CA GLY A 403 9.02 22.90 14.42
C GLY A 403 8.15 23.72 15.38
N GLU A 404 7.01 23.19 15.81
CA GLU A 404 6.10 23.80 16.78
C GLU A 404 6.69 23.85 18.20
N THR A 405 7.66 22.97 18.52
CA THR A 405 8.33 22.99 19.84
C THR A 405 9.34 24.11 20.01
N GLY A 406 9.82 24.68 18.90
CA GLY A 406 10.88 25.68 18.90
C GLY A 406 12.27 25.16 19.25
N LYS A 407 12.43 23.87 19.58
CA LYS A 407 13.71 23.26 19.96
C LYS A 407 14.77 23.33 18.86
N TYR A 408 14.32 23.25 17.60
CA TYR A 408 15.16 23.36 16.40
C TYR A 408 14.67 24.54 15.56
N PRO A 409 15.28 25.73 15.68
CA PRO A 409 14.82 26.92 14.95
C PRO A 409 14.72 26.74 13.44
N GLU A 410 15.64 25.98 12.86
CA GLU A 410 15.66 25.65 11.43
C GLU A 410 14.50 24.76 10.97
N PHE A 411 13.77 24.14 11.90
CA PHE A 411 12.59 23.31 11.62
C PHE A 411 11.27 24.08 11.75
N LYS A 412 11.33 25.31 12.23
CA LYS A 412 10.16 26.17 12.35
C LYS A 412 9.46 26.31 10.99
N HIS A 413 8.16 26.04 10.95
CA HIS A 413 7.30 26.10 9.76
C HIS A 413 7.58 25.08 8.64
N ASN A 414 8.55 24.17 8.81
CA ASN A 414 8.91 23.21 7.75
C ASN A 414 9.10 21.76 8.22
N VAL A 415 8.96 21.48 9.53
CA VAL A 415 8.89 20.12 10.10
C VAL A 415 7.70 20.03 11.03
N LYS A 416 6.88 18.99 10.85
CA LYS A 416 5.73 18.72 11.72
C LYS A 416 5.67 17.27 12.13
N THR A 417 5.53 17.01 13.41
CA THR A 417 5.21 15.70 13.95
C THR A 417 3.72 15.61 14.24
N VAL A 418 3.07 14.57 13.75
CA VAL A 418 1.68 14.25 14.11
C VAL A 418 1.66 13.17 15.18
N GLU A 419 0.91 13.42 16.25
CA GLU A 419 0.73 12.49 17.35
C GLU A 419 -0.33 11.46 16.99
N ILE A 420 0.04 10.16 16.99
CA ILE A 420 -0.85 9.09 16.55
C ILE A 420 -1.19 8.05 17.62
N ARG A 421 -0.79 8.22 18.87
CA ARG A 421 -1.12 7.29 19.96
C ARG A 421 -2.63 7.12 20.13
N GLY A 422 -3.42 8.16 19.87
CA GLY A 422 -4.89 8.09 19.88
C GLY A 422 -5.50 7.27 18.73
N PHE A 423 -4.71 6.87 17.72
CA PHE A 423 -5.18 6.06 16.60
C PHE A 423 -5.00 4.54 16.81
N TRP A 424 -4.49 4.14 17.97
CA TRP A 424 -4.41 2.74 18.35
C TRP A 424 -5.81 2.11 18.40
N ARG A 425 -5.91 0.89 17.86
CA ARG A 425 -7.12 0.05 17.96
C ARG A 425 -6.75 -1.26 18.62
N GLY A 426 -7.53 -1.67 19.62
CA GLY A 426 -7.34 -2.93 20.31
C GLY A 426 -7.60 -4.15 19.44
N VAL A 427 -7.27 -5.32 19.97
CA VAL A 427 -7.40 -6.59 19.24
C VAL A 427 -8.86 -6.92 18.95
N GLU A 428 -9.76 -6.54 19.84
CA GLU A 428 -11.20 -6.81 19.79
C GLU A 428 -11.89 -6.19 18.58
N VAL A 429 -11.32 -5.09 18.03
CA VAL A 429 -11.85 -4.37 16.85
C VAL A 429 -10.88 -4.43 15.66
N SER A 430 -9.99 -5.40 15.66
CA SER A 430 -8.90 -5.48 14.69
C SER A 430 -8.79 -6.86 14.04
N PRO A 431 -8.26 -6.95 12.81
CA PRO A 431 -8.15 -8.23 12.10
C PRO A 431 -7.21 -9.24 12.76
N ARG A 432 -6.25 -8.77 13.57
CA ARG A 432 -5.20 -9.64 14.13
C ARG A 432 -4.68 -9.13 15.47
N ASN A 433 -4.13 -10.03 16.26
CA ASN A 433 -3.31 -9.70 17.41
C ASN A 433 -1.84 -9.56 16.96
N GLN A 434 -1.48 -8.37 16.50
CA GLN A 434 -0.12 -8.06 16.02
C GLN A 434 0.24 -6.60 16.37
N GLY A 435 0.43 -6.32 17.65
CA GLY A 435 0.57 -4.97 18.18
C GLY A 435 1.61 -4.10 17.47
N TYR A 436 2.79 -4.63 17.11
CA TYR A 436 3.83 -3.90 16.37
C TYR A 436 3.45 -3.52 14.92
N HIS A 437 2.31 -4.02 14.42
CA HIS A 437 1.67 -3.61 13.17
C HIS A 437 0.25 -3.07 13.40
N TYR A 438 0.01 -2.42 14.55
CA TYR A 438 -1.28 -1.83 14.91
C TYR A 438 -2.45 -2.81 14.74
N ASN A 439 -2.22 -4.09 15.10
CA ASN A 439 -3.15 -5.20 14.94
C ASN A 439 -3.69 -5.36 13.50
N ARG A 440 -2.97 -4.79 12.51
CA ARG A 440 -3.31 -4.71 11.09
C ARG A 440 -4.64 -3.99 10.81
N ASN A 441 -5.05 -3.15 11.74
CA ASN A 441 -6.28 -2.37 11.65
C ASN A 441 -6.16 -1.26 10.60
N ALA A 442 -6.94 -1.35 9.53
CA ALA A 442 -6.88 -0.41 8.41
C ALA A 442 -7.29 1.02 8.81
N GLU A 443 -8.16 1.18 9.81
CA GLU A 443 -8.55 2.50 10.31
C GLU A 443 -7.32 3.27 10.84
N THR A 444 -6.44 2.61 11.60
CA THR A 444 -5.20 3.23 12.07
C THR A 444 -4.37 3.77 10.91
N TYR A 445 -4.18 2.98 9.84
CA TYR A 445 -3.39 3.40 8.67
C TYR A 445 -4.04 4.56 7.92
N MET A 446 -5.36 4.57 7.79
CA MET A 446 -6.11 5.68 7.19
C MET A 446 -6.00 6.96 8.03
N LEU A 447 -6.16 6.87 9.35
CA LEU A 447 -6.04 8.02 10.26
C LEU A 447 -4.61 8.58 10.25
N VAL A 448 -3.59 7.72 10.24
CA VAL A 448 -2.18 8.14 10.13
C VAL A 448 -1.94 8.83 8.78
N GLY A 449 -2.41 8.26 7.68
CA GLY A 449 -2.29 8.87 6.35
C GLY A 449 -2.97 10.24 6.29
N ASN A 450 -4.17 10.37 6.88
CA ASN A 450 -4.88 11.64 6.97
C ASN A 450 -4.10 12.68 7.78
N ALA A 451 -3.62 12.31 8.97
CA ALA A 451 -2.87 13.24 9.84
C ALA A 451 -1.57 13.71 9.18
N LEU A 452 -0.83 12.80 8.53
CA LEU A 452 0.36 13.14 7.75
C LEU A 452 0.04 14.07 6.57
N GLY A 453 -1.06 13.80 5.85
CA GLY A 453 -1.54 14.63 4.74
C GLY A 453 -1.92 16.04 5.19
N GLN A 454 -2.74 16.15 6.23
CA GLN A 454 -3.14 17.45 6.79
C GLN A 454 -1.92 18.22 7.34
N GLY A 455 -1.01 17.52 8.03
CA GLY A 455 0.25 18.11 8.49
C GLY A 455 1.10 18.66 7.35
N MET A 456 1.19 17.92 6.22
CA MET A 456 1.88 18.35 5.02
C MET A 456 1.22 19.60 4.41
N VAL A 457 -0.10 19.59 4.24
CA VAL A 457 -0.86 20.73 3.72
C VAL A 457 -0.67 21.98 4.60
N GLN A 458 -0.66 21.80 5.93
CA GLN A 458 -0.39 22.92 6.85
C GLN A 458 1.00 23.53 6.60
N LEU A 459 2.04 22.70 6.47
CA LEU A 459 3.40 23.16 6.20
C LEU A 459 3.52 23.83 4.81
N LEU A 460 2.81 23.34 3.81
CA LEU A 460 2.79 23.93 2.46
C LEU A 460 2.13 25.30 2.45
N LYS A 461 1.05 25.50 3.23
CA LYS A 461 0.37 26.81 3.37
C LYS A 461 1.24 27.84 4.06
N ASN A 462 2.06 27.42 5.01
CA ASN A 462 2.98 28.34 5.74
C ASN A 462 4.14 28.84 4.85
N ARG A 463 4.32 28.32 3.65
CA ARG A 463 5.37 28.73 2.69
C ARG A 463 4.89 29.74 1.66
N LYS A 464 3.58 29.94 1.58
CA LYS A 464 2.97 31.00 0.76
C LYS A 464 2.92 32.30 1.54
#